data_abc8c3dfaa6e07dee49cfe15ba5f5266
#
_entry.id   abc8c3dfaa6e07dee49cfe15ba5f5266
#
_cell.length_a   1.000
_cell.length_b   1.000
_cell.length_c   1.000
_cell.angle_alpha   90.00
_cell.angle_beta   90.00
_cell.angle_gamma   90.00
#
_symmetry.space_group_name_H-M   'P 1'
#
loop_
_entity.id
_entity.type
_entity.pdbx_description
1 polymer ?
#
loop_
_entity_poly.entity_id
_entity_poly.type
_entity_poly.pdbx_seq_one_letter_code
_entity_poly.pdbx_strand_id
1 'polypeptide(L)'
;MDEAMIRWLEEYLRSYKGTVIMVTHDRYFLDRVTNRILEISHGKMYGYDSDYSGFLELKAQREEMESASERKRQSVLRMELEWAKRGCRARTTKQRARLERLEQLKNGNTPIKDQTVELDSVETRMGKKTIELHHVSKKYGEKVILDDFSYIVLKNQRLGIIGPNG
;
A
#
# COMPACT_ATOMS: atom_id res chain seq x y z
N MET A 1 -6.23 -10.76 -17.34
CA MET A 1 -6.17 -12.25 -17.43
C MET A 1 -7.57 -12.78 -17.26
N ASP A 2 -7.88 -13.87 -17.95
CA ASP A 2 -9.19 -14.52 -17.88
C ASP A 2 -9.35 -15.22 -16.52
N GLU A 3 -10.55 -15.24 -15.96
CA GLU A 3 -10.82 -15.83 -14.64
C GLU A 3 -10.44 -17.31 -14.59
N ALA A 4 -10.70 -18.05 -15.67
CA ALA A 4 -10.32 -19.43 -15.81
C ALA A 4 -8.79 -19.63 -15.75
N MET A 5 -8.03 -18.74 -16.38
CA MET A 5 -6.56 -18.77 -16.36
C MET A 5 -6.00 -18.45 -14.98
N ILE A 6 -6.62 -17.51 -14.27
CA ILE A 6 -6.21 -17.15 -12.90
C ILE A 6 -6.41 -18.36 -11.98
N ARG A 7 -7.57 -19.02 -12.03
CA ARG A 7 -7.85 -20.22 -11.22
C ARG A 7 -6.86 -21.36 -11.51
N TRP A 8 -6.60 -21.62 -12.80
CA TRP A 8 -5.62 -22.62 -13.19
C TRP A 8 -4.22 -22.29 -12.63
N LEU A 9 -3.80 -21.02 -12.71
CA LEU A 9 -2.50 -20.58 -12.21
C LEU A 9 -2.42 -20.69 -10.67
N GLU A 10 -3.49 -20.34 -9.95
CA GLU A 10 -3.59 -20.51 -8.50
C GLU A 10 -3.40 -21.97 -8.10
N GLU A 11 -4.09 -22.91 -8.76
CA GLU A 11 -3.99 -24.33 -8.49
C GLU A 11 -2.60 -24.87 -8.82
N TYR A 12 -2.04 -24.47 -9.96
CA TYR A 12 -0.69 -24.84 -10.34
C TYR A 12 0.35 -24.39 -9.32
N LEU A 13 0.32 -23.11 -8.91
CA LEU A 13 1.28 -22.54 -7.96
C LEU A 13 1.16 -23.18 -6.57
N ARG A 14 -0.04 -23.51 -6.11
CA ARG A 14 -0.25 -24.22 -4.84
C ARG A 14 0.35 -25.63 -4.84
N SER A 15 0.34 -26.30 -5.96
CA SER A 15 0.90 -27.64 -6.11
C SER A 15 2.39 -27.66 -6.43
N TYR A 16 2.95 -26.51 -6.84
CA TYR A 16 4.33 -26.39 -7.26
C TYR A 16 5.30 -26.53 -6.07
N LYS A 17 6.24 -27.45 -6.17
CA LYS A 17 7.20 -27.77 -5.09
C LYS A 17 8.45 -26.88 -5.08
N GLY A 18 8.66 -26.06 -6.11
CA GLY A 18 9.81 -25.16 -6.21
C GLY A 18 9.54 -23.80 -5.55
N THR A 19 10.56 -22.99 -5.49
CA THR A 19 10.45 -21.59 -5.04
C THR A 19 9.99 -20.72 -6.20
N VAL A 20 8.99 -19.87 -5.96
CA VAL A 20 8.49 -18.90 -6.93
C VAL A 20 8.62 -17.51 -6.34
N ILE A 21 9.18 -16.58 -7.11
CA ILE A 21 9.21 -15.15 -6.77
C ILE A 21 8.37 -14.43 -7.83
N MET A 22 7.40 -13.65 -7.39
CA MET A 22 6.50 -12.92 -8.28
C MET A 22 6.31 -11.49 -7.83
N VAL A 23 5.97 -10.64 -8.79
CA VAL A 23 5.53 -9.26 -8.56
C VAL A 23 4.18 -9.08 -9.25
N THR A 24 3.16 -8.71 -8.49
CA THR A 24 1.81 -8.46 -9.02
C THR A 24 1.10 -7.39 -8.22
N HIS A 25 0.12 -6.73 -8.84
CA HIS A 25 -0.78 -5.78 -8.18
C HIS A 25 -2.11 -6.42 -7.78
N ASP A 26 -2.32 -7.69 -8.09
CA ASP A 26 -3.51 -8.43 -7.73
C ASP A 26 -3.40 -8.96 -6.30
N ARG A 27 -4.05 -8.25 -5.38
CA ARG A 27 -4.05 -8.54 -3.94
C ARG A 27 -4.75 -9.86 -3.62
N TYR A 28 -5.82 -10.17 -4.34
CA TYR A 28 -6.57 -11.43 -4.16
C TYR A 28 -5.75 -12.63 -4.57
N PHE A 29 -5.01 -12.48 -5.67
CA PHE A 29 -4.10 -13.52 -6.13
C PHE A 29 -2.96 -13.75 -5.12
N LEU A 30 -2.33 -12.65 -4.61
CA LEU A 30 -1.30 -12.76 -3.58
C LEU A 30 -1.80 -13.49 -2.33
N ASP A 31 -2.99 -13.12 -1.85
CA ASP A 31 -3.57 -13.70 -0.64
C ASP A 31 -3.79 -15.23 -0.73
N ARG A 32 -4.04 -15.72 -1.95
CA ARG A 32 -4.31 -17.14 -2.20
C ARG A 32 -3.09 -17.99 -2.47
N VAL A 33 -2.02 -17.42 -3.00
CA VAL A 33 -0.87 -18.23 -3.50
C VAL A 33 0.42 -17.96 -2.76
N THR A 34 0.53 -16.88 -1.98
CA THR A 34 1.78 -16.54 -1.27
C THR A 34 1.75 -17.02 0.17
N ASN A 35 2.90 -17.45 0.64
CA ASN A 35 3.16 -17.77 2.05
C ASN A 35 4.20 -16.83 2.67
N ARG A 36 4.79 -15.96 1.85
CA ARG A 36 5.77 -14.96 2.27
C ARG A 36 5.72 -13.74 1.38
N ILE A 37 5.79 -12.56 1.98
CA ILE A 37 5.82 -11.29 1.26
C ILE A 37 7.11 -10.55 1.56
N LEU A 38 7.72 -9.99 0.53
CA LEU A 38 8.88 -9.11 0.62
C LEU A 38 8.45 -7.70 0.21
N GLU A 39 8.51 -6.78 1.16
CA GLU A 39 8.26 -5.36 0.92
C GLU A 39 9.57 -4.62 0.73
N ILE A 40 9.68 -3.85 -0.34
CA ILE A 40 10.79 -2.91 -0.55
C ILE A 40 10.25 -1.51 -0.29
N SER A 41 10.71 -0.88 0.77
CA SER A 41 10.25 0.45 1.19
C SER A 41 11.42 1.30 1.66
N HIS A 42 11.56 2.51 1.11
CA HIS A 42 12.59 3.50 1.49
C HIS A 42 14.02 2.93 1.53
N GLY A 43 14.37 2.11 0.54
CA GLY A 43 15.70 1.50 0.44
C GLY A 43 15.97 0.35 1.40
N LYS A 44 14.96 -0.11 2.14
CA LYS A 44 15.02 -1.28 3.02
C LYS A 44 14.12 -2.38 2.51
N MET A 45 14.46 -3.61 2.84
CA MET A 45 13.67 -4.79 2.53
C MET A 45 13.16 -5.41 3.84
N TYR A 46 11.85 -5.64 3.89
CA TYR A 46 11.16 -6.26 5.02
C TYR A 46 10.54 -7.58 4.56
N GLY A 47 10.74 -8.65 5.32
CA GLY A 47 10.16 -9.96 5.05
C GLY A 47 9.05 -10.27 6.04
N TYR A 48 7.92 -10.77 5.53
CA TYR A 48 6.76 -11.17 6.31
C TYR A 48 6.39 -12.60 5.94
N ASP A 49 6.42 -13.50 6.91
CA ASP A 49 6.03 -14.90 6.73
C ASP A 49 4.51 -15.03 6.89
N SER A 50 3.77 -14.51 5.92
CA SER A 50 2.30 -14.49 5.89
C SER A 50 1.79 -14.31 4.45
N ASP A 51 0.47 -14.52 4.27
CA ASP A 51 -0.29 -14.10 3.11
C ASP A 51 -0.43 -12.56 3.06
N TYR A 52 -1.17 -12.05 2.07
CA TYR A 52 -1.32 -10.60 1.90
C TYR A 52 -2.10 -9.94 3.04
N SER A 53 -3.12 -10.59 3.58
CA SER A 53 -3.93 -10.06 4.68
C SER A 53 -3.09 -9.94 5.97
N GLY A 54 -2.36 -10.99 6.34
CA GLY A 54 -1.45 -10.96 7.48
C GLY A 54 -0.27 -9.99 7.30
N PHE A 55 0.22 -9.83 6.07
CA PHE A 55 1.21 -8.80 5.76
C PHE A 55 0.72 -7.39 6.12
N LEU A 56 -0.53 -7.04 5.78
CA LEU A 56 -1.08 -5.73 6.10
C LEU A 56 -1.11 -5.46 7.61
N GLU A 57 -1.48 -6.46 8.40
CA GLU A 57 -1.50 -6.35 9.86
C GLU A 57 -0.08 -6.18 10.43
N LEU A 58 0.86 -7.02 10.00
CA LEU A 58 2.26 -6.97 10.45
C LEU A 58 2.94 -5.66 10.03
N LYS A 59 2.65 -5.16 8.82
CA LYS A 59 3.11 -3.86 8.35
C LYS A 59 2.60 -2.73 9.24
N ALA A 60 1.29 -2.72 9.55
CA ALA A 60 0.69 -1.71 10.41
C ALA A 60 1.31 -1.72 11.81
N GLN A 61 1.54 -2.89 12.40
CA GLN A 61 2.20 -3.03 13.70
C GLN A 61 3.65 -2.51 13.66
N ARG A 62 4.42 -2.82 12.61
CA ARG A 62 5.78 -2.31 12.44
C ARG A 62 5.80 -0.79 12.37
N GLU A 63 4.95 -0.19 11.54
CA GLU A 63 4.85 1.27 11.37
C GLU A 63 4.44 1.97 12.66
N GLU A 64 3.55 1.38 13.44
CA GLU A 64 3.17 1.90 14.75
C GLU A 64 4.34 1.86 15.74
N MET A 65 5.08 0.75 15.81
CA MET A 65 6.28 0.63 16.66
C MET A 65 7.37 1.61 16.26
N GLU A 66 7.64 1.77 14.96
CA GLU A 66 8.60 2.75 14.45
C GLU A 66 8.18 4.19 14.80
N SER A 67 6.89 4.51 14.66
CA SER A 67 6.33 5.82 15.01
C SER A 67 6.41 6.09 16.52
N ALA A 68 6.13 5.09 17.37
CA ALA A 68 6.23 5.21 18.82
C ALA A 68 7.70 5.41 19.27
N SER A 69 8.63 4.67 18.65
CA SER A 69 10.06 4.82 18.92
C SER A 69 10.56 6.21 18.54
N GLU A 70 10.13 6.73 17.38
CA GLU A 70 10.50 8.07 16.94
C GLU A 70 9.94 9.17 17.85
N ARG A 71 8.68 9.05 18.28
CA ARG A 71 8.10 9.99 19.27
C ARG A 71 8.91 10.01 20.58
N LYS A 72 9.34 8.83 21.05
CA LYS A 72 10.19 8.72 22.24
C LYS A 72 11.56 9.37 22.00
N ARG A 73 12.19 9.11 20.86
CA ARG A 73 13.47 9.73 20.48
C ARG A 73 13.37 11.26 20.45
N GLN A 74 12.33 11.81 19.82
CA GLN A 74 12.11 13.26 19.74
C GLN A 74 11.86 13.89 21.11
N SER A 75 11.14 13.21 22.00
CA SER A 75 10.93 13.68 23.37
C SER A 75 12.25 13.76 24.14
N VAL A 76 13.09 12.73 24.05
CA VAL A 76 14.42 12.73 24.67
C VAL A 76 15.30 13.79 24.06
N LEU A 77 15.32 13.94 22.75
CA LEU A 77 16.09 14.94 22.04
C LEU A 77 15.72 16.36 22.49
N ARG A 78 14.42 16.66 22.66
CA ARG A 78 13.94 17.94 23.16
C ARG A 78 14.50 18.25 24.55
N MET A 79 14.41 17.29 25.46
CA MET A 79 14.94 17.45 26.83
C MET A 79 16.46 17.68 26.85
N GLU A 80 17.20 16.93 26.00
CA GLU A 80 18.65 17.07 25.92
C GLU A 80 19.08 18.40 25.28
N LEU A 81 18.32 18.90 24.29
CA LEU A 81 18.55 20.21 23.69
C LEU A 81 18.29 21.36 24.69
N GLU A 82 17.23 21.26 25.49
CA GLU A 82 16.95 22.24 26.53
C GLU A 82 18.06 22.25 27.60
N TRP A 83 18.55 21.05 27.98
CA TRP A 83 19.69 20.97 28.87
C TRP A 83 20.94 21.61 28.27
N ALA A 84 21.25 21.35 27.00
CA ALA A 84 22.42 21.93 26.31
C ALA A 84 22.32 23.47 26.20
N LYS A 85 21.14 24.03 25.94
CA LYS A 85 20.90 25.48 25.88
C LYS A 85 21.15 26.21 27.21
N ARG A 86 21.05 25.54 28.35
CA ARG A 86 21.31 26.12 29.69
C ARG A 86 22.80 26.36 29.97
N GLY A 87 23.68 26.27 28.96
CA GLY A 87 25.09 26.66 29.05
C GLY A 87 25.96 25.60 29.73
N CYS A 88 25.69 24.33 29.49
CA CYS A 88 26.50 23.22 29.99
C CYS A 88 27.92 23.27 29.42
N ARG A 89 28.89 23.72 30.20
CA ARG A 89 30.31 23.67 29.82
C ARG A 89 30.80 22.24 29.95
N ALA A 90 31.39 21.69 28.86
CA ALA A 90 31.92 20.33 28.80
C ALA A 90 33.21 20.13 29.67
N ARG A 91 33.13 20.44 30.96
CA ARG A 91 34.26 20.35 31.88
C ARG A 91 34.48 18.95 32.47
N THR A 92 33.50 18.05 32.40
CA THR A 92 33.58 16.71 32.97
C THR A 92 33.38 15.65 31.89
N THR A 93 33.98 14.48 32.07
CA THR A 93 33.84 13.31 31.18
C THR A 93 32.36 12.93 30.97
N LYS A 94 31.54 13.02 32.03
CA LYS A 94 30.10 12.72 31.97
C LYS A 94 29.34 13.73 31.08
N GLN A 95 29.73 14.98 31.09
CA GLN A 95 29.10 16.01 30.21
C GLN A 95 29.48 15.82 28.74
N ARG A 96 30.76 15.41 28.48
CA ARG A 96 31.21 15.09 27.11
C ARG A 96 30.43 13.90 26.54
N ALA A 97 30.33 12.81 27.29
CA ALA A 97 29.54 11.64 26.88
C ALA A 97 28.06 11.96 26.63
N ARG A 98 27.49 12.91 27.38
CA ARG A 98 26.11 13.35 27.19
C ARG A 98 25.95 14.19 25.90
N LEU A 99 26.91 15.04 25.56
CA LEU A 99 26.94 15.78 24.29
C LEU A 99 27.09 14.84 23.08
N GLU A 100 27.97 13.84 23.16
CA GLU A 100 28.12 12.82 22.13
C GLU A 100 26.81 12.03 21.90
N ARG A 101 26.11 11.68 22.97
CA ARG A 101 24.78 11.05 22.88
C ARG A 101 23.74 11.97 22.23
N LEU A 102 23.77 13.28 22.53
CA LEU A 102 22.91 14.26 21.90
C LEU A 102 23.14 14.34 20.37
N GLU A 103 24.40 14.30 19.93
CA GLU A 103 24.75 14.26 18.51
C GLU A 103 24.24 12.98 17.84
N GLN A 104 24.38 11.83 18.48
CA GLN A 104 23.82 10.56 17.99
C GLN A 104 22.30 10.62 17.86
N LEU A 105 21.59 11.24 18.85
CA LEU A 105 20.15 11.45 18.78
C LEU A 105 19.73 12.39 17.67
N LYS A 106 20.52 13.42 17.35
CA LYS A 106 20.25 14.33 16.21
C LYS A 106 20.40 13.62 14.86
N ASN A 107 21.40 12.76 14.73
CA ASN A 107 21.73 12.06 13.49
C ASN A 107 20.87 10.79 13.26
N GLY A 108 19.96 10.48 14.16
CA GLY A 108 19.04 9.35 14.00
C GLY A 108 18.10 9.55 12.80
N ASN A 109 17.91 8.51 12.00
CA ASN A 109 17.00 8.54 10.86
C ASN A 109 15.56 8.62 11.32
N THR A 110 14.85 9.66 10.89
CA THR A 110 13.40 9.77 11.09
C THR A 110 12.70 8.81 10.12
N PRO A 111 11.75 7.98 10.60
CA PRO A 111 10.96 7.14 9.71
C PRO A 111 10.24 8.00 8.67
N ILE A 112 10.37 7.63 7.39
CA ILE A 112 9.65 8.29 6.30
C ILE A 112 8.25 7.68 6.30
N LYS A 113 7.23 8.51 6.47
CA LYS A 113 5.83 8.06 6.34
C LYS A 113 5.43 8.08 4.87
N ASP A 114 4.80 7.02 4.43
CA ASP A 114 4.12 7.00 3.14
C ASP A 114 3.03 8.07 3.14
N GLN A 115 3.07 8.96 2.14
CA GLN A 115 2.01 9.95 1.96
C GLN A 115 0.81 9.24 1.34
N THR A 116 -0.29 9.20 2.06
CA THR A 116 -1.58 8.84 1.48
C THR A 116 -2.06 10.00 0.62
N VAL A 117 -2.20 9.76 -0.68
CA VAL A 117 -2.87 10.69 -1.56
C VAL A 117 -4.37 10.56 -1.31
N GLU A 118 -4.94 11.51 -0.56
CA GLU A 118 -6.39 11.65 -0.48
C GLU A 118 -6.85 12.23 -1.82
N LEU A 119 -7.45 11.39 -2.65
CA LEU A 119 -8.13 11.81 -3.85
C LEU A 119 -9.53 12.32 -3.45
N ASP A 120 -9.62 13.59 -3.09
CA ASP A 120 -10.89 14.27 -3.00
C ASP A 120 -11.47 14.37 -4.42
N SER A 121 -12.46 13.54 -4.71
CA SER A 121 -13.25 13.72 -5.92
C SER A 121 -14.15 14.92 -5.73
N VAL A 122 -13.82 16.03 -6.36
CA VAL A 122 -14.72 17.19 -6.47
C VAL A 122 -16.03 16.69 -7.07
N GLU A 123 -17.12 16.77 -6.32
CA GLU A 123 -18.46 16.47 -6.83
C GLU A 123 -18.78 17.44 -7.97
N THR A 124 -18.44 17.07 -9.18
CA THR A 124 -18.93 17.77 -10.35
C THR A 124 -20.42 17.56 -10.44
N ARG A 125 -21.20 18.66 -10.47
CA ARG A 125 -22.62 18.62 -10.75
C ARG A 125 -22.84 18.00 -12.12
N MET A 126 -22.99 16.69 -12.17
CA MET A 126 -23.56 16.04 -13.35
C MET A 126 -25.02 16.51 -13.48
N GLY A 127 -25.37 17.04 -14.65
CA GLY A 127 -26.75 17.38 -14.96
C GLY A 127 -27.67 16.17 -14.79
N LYS A 128 -28.98 16.39 -14.85
CA LYS A 128 -30.01 15.33 -14.70
C LYS A 128 -29.92 14.21 -15.75
N LYS A 129 -29.18 14.39 -16.85
CA LYS A 129 -29.00 13.40 -17.91
C LYS A 129 -27.76 12.57 -17.62
N THR A 130 -27.97 11.28 -17.48
CA THR A 130 -26.97 10.23 -17.40
C THR A 130 -26.70 9.65 -18.79
N ILE A 131 -25.89 8.63 -18.88
CA ILE A 131 -25.65 7.91 -20.13
C ILE A 131 -26.80 6.93 -20.31
N GLU A 132 -27.51 7.07 -21.43
CA GLU A 132 -28.60 6.17 -21.81
C GLU A 132 -28.17 5.38 -23.07
N LEU A 133 -28.25 4.08 -23.00
CA LEU A 133 -28.00 3.16 -24.08
C LEU A 133 -29.35 2.58 -24.52
N HIS A 134 -29.73 2.77 -25.78
CA HIS A 134 -30.95 2.28 -26.33
C HIS A 134 -30.67 1.33 -27.50
N HIS A 135 -31.08 0.08 -27.40
CA HIS A 135 -31.00 -0.92 -28.46
C HIS A 135 -29.61 -1.00 -29.11
N VAL A 136 -28.54 -1.00 -28.31
CA VAL A 136 -27.17 -1.00 -28.78
C VAL A 136 -26.76 -2.42 -29.19
N SER A 137 -26.39 -2.60 -30.46
CA SER A 137 -25.85 -3.87 -30.94
C SER A 137 -24.47 -3.64 -31.54
N LYS A 138 -23.51 -4.55 -31.26
CA LYS A 138 -22.15 -4.50 -31.81
C LYS A 138 -21.64 -5.90 -32.12
N LYS A 139 -21.12 -6.04 -33.34
CA LYS A 139 -20.47 -7.27 -33.83
C LYS A 139 -19.07 -6.97 -34.34
N TYR A 140 -18.15 -7.92 -34.15
CA TYR A 140 -16.83 -7.94 -34.79
C TYR A 140 -16.68 -9.22 -35.57
N GLY A 141 -16.74 -9.11 -36.94
CA GLY A 141 -16.87 -10.27 -37.79
C GLY A 141 -18.15 -11.05 -37.48
N GLU A 142 -18.02 -12.34 -37.19
CA GLU A 142 -19.14 -13.20 -36.80
C GLU A 142 -19.44 -13.17 -35.29
N LYS A 143 -18.53 -12.59 -34.48
CA LYS A 143 -18.68 -12.53 -33.02
C LYS A 143 -19.60 -11.39 -32.63
N VAL A 144 -20.76 -11.74 -32.06
CA VAL A 144 -21.70 -10.78 -31.46
C VAL A 144 -21.19 -10.43 -30.04
N ILE A 145 -20.94 -9.15 -29.77
CA ILE A 145 -20.51 -8.66 -28.48
C ILE A 145 -21.67 -8.13 -27.67
N LEU A 146 -22.56 -7.37 -28.34
CA LEU A 146 -23.79 -6.85 -27.75
C LEU A 146 -24.91 -7.11 -28.72
N ASP A 147 -26.07 -7.53 -28.23
CA ASP A 147 -27.28 -7.73 -29.00
C ASP A 147 -28.44 -7.07 -28.27
N ASP A 148 -29.02 -6.07 -28.95
CA ASP A 148 -30.18 -5.30 -28.46
C ASP A 148 -30.09 -4.83 -26.99
N PHE A 149 -28.93 -4.34 -26.58
CA PHE A 149 -28.65 -3.97 -25.20
C PHE A 149 -29.16 -2.56 -24.91
N SER A 150 -30.01 -2.44 -23.89
CA SER A 150 -30.53 -1.17 -23.38
C SER A 150 -30.20 -1.03 -21.90
N TYR A 151 -29.61 0.12 -21.51
CA TYR A 151 -29.25 0.37 -20.14
C TYR A 151 -29.16 1.87 -19.84
N ILE A 152 -29.55 2.27 -18.62
CA ILE A 152 -29.41 3.65 -18.14
C ILE A 152 -28.42 3.67 -16.98
N VAL A 153 -27.32 4.39 -17.17
CA VAL A 153 -26.33 4.61 -16.10
C VAL A 153 -26.83 5.71 -15.18
N LEU A 154 -27.09 5.38 -13.94
CA LEU A 154 -27.58 6.32 -12.94
C LEU A 154 -26.43 7.15 -12.34
N LYS A 155 -26.75 8.35 -11.83
CA LYS A 155 -25.82 9.18 -11.06
C LYS A 155 -25.24 8.38 -9.88
N ASN A 156 -23.93 8.46 -9.66
CA ASN A 156 -23.20 7.77 -8.60
C ASN A 156 -23.22 6.22 -8.69
N GLN A 157 -23.65 5.66 -9.80
CA GLN A 157 -23.56 4.23 -10.07
C GLN A 157 -22.14 3.83 -10.44
N ARG A 158 -21.66 2.73 -9.88
CA ARG A 158 -20.41 2.06 -10.29
C ARG A 158 -20.79 0.82 -11.08
N LEU A 159 -20.43 0.80 -12.37
CA LEU A 159 -20.75 -0.31 -13.27
C LEU A 159 -19.49 -1.12 -13.54
N GLY A 160 -19.54 -2.41 -13.22
CA GLY A 160 -18.51 -3.38 -13.59
C GLY A 160 -18.93 -4.11 -14.86
N ILE A 161 -18.04 -4.19 -15.85
CA ILE A 161 -18.25 -4.96 -17.08
C ILE A 161 -17.33 -6.18 -17.02
N ILE A 162 -17.93 -7.37 -17.09
CA ILE A 162 -17.23 -8.65 -17.03
C ILE A 162 -17.52 -9.41 -18.32
N GLY A 163 -16.51 -10.07 -18.85
CA GLY A 163 -16.66 -10.90 -20.05
C GLY A 163 -15.38 -11.69 -20.36
N PRO A 164 -15.46 -12.70 -21.21
CA PRO A 164 -14.28 -13.42 -21.67
C PRO A 164 -13.38 -12.46 -22.48
N ASN A 165 -12.07 -12.58 -22.25
CA ASN A 165 -11.11 -11.89 -23.10
C ASN A 165 -11.20 -12.44 -24.53
N GLY A 166 -11.48 -11.55 -25.44
CA GLY A 166 -11.71 -11.87 -26.84
C GLY A 166 -10.47 -12.23 -27.62
#